data_cdf74b255c7a3903fa7606f9d4342822
#
_entry.id   cdf74b255c7a3903fa7606f9d4342822
#
_cell.length_a   1.000
_cell.length_b   1.000
_cell.length_c   1.000
_cell.angle_alpha   90.00
_cell.angle_beta   90.00
_cell.angle_gamma   90.00
#
_symmetry.space_group_name_H-M   'P 1'
#
loop_
_entity.id
_entity.type
_entity.pdbx_description
1 polymer ?
#
loop_
_entity_poly.entity_id
_entity_poly.type
_entity_poly.pdbx_seq_one_letter_code
_entity_poly.pdbx_strand_id
1 'polypeptide(L)'
;MRTRLLTATTALALLFGAGGAYAGMDEAKAFLDKEIGDLSSLPRADQEKEMQWFIDAAKPFAGMEIKVVSETITTHEYESKVLAKAFSDITGIKITHDLIGEGDVVEKLQTQMQSGENVYDAYVNDSDLIGTHWRYQQARSLTDWMANEGKDVTNPGLDLADFIGTKFTTAPDGKLYQLPDQQFANLYWFRYDWFNDEKNKADFKAKYGYDLGVPVNWSAYEDIAEFFTGREIDGKKVYGHMDYGKKDPSLGWRFTDAWLSMAGNGDKGLPNGLPVDEWGIKVNEKSQPVGSCVARGGDTNGPASVYSIQKYLDWMKAYAPPEAQGMTFSESGPVPAQGNVAQQIFWYTAFTADMVKKGLPVMNDDGTPKWRMAPSPHGVYWKDGMKLGYQDVGSWTLLKSTPDDRAKAAWLYAQFVTSKTVDVKKSHVGLTLIRESSIQHESFTKRAPELGGLIEFYRSPARVQWSPTGTNVPDYPKLAQLWWQAIGDASSGAKTPQEAMDSLCAEQEKVMERLERAGIQGDIGPKLAEEQDLEYWNKDAVAKGNLAPQLKIENEKEKPQTINYDELVKSWNK
;
A
#
# COMPACT_ATOMS: atom_id res chain seq x y z
N MET A 1 2.95 -40.27 83.18
CA MET A 1 1.62 -39.85 82.74
C MET A 1 1.73 -38.40 82.28
N ARG A 2 1.78 -38.14 80.96
CA ARG A 2 1.72 -36.81 80.40
C ARG A 2 0.74 -36.87 79.23
N THR A 3 -0.42 -36.28 79.46
CA THR A 3 -1.52 -36.12 78.50
C THR A 3 -1.16 -35.09 77.45
N ARG A 4 -1.21 -35.45 76.21
CA ARG A 4 -1.08 -34.51 75.05
C ARG A 4 -2.47 -34.10 74.62
N LEU A 5 -2.77 -32.79 74.70
CA LEU A 5 -3.90 -32.17 74.06
C LEU A 5 -3.58 -32.02 72.59
N LEU A 6 -4.44 -32.54 71.73
CA LEU A 6 -4.49 -32.21 70.28
C LEU A 6 -5.39 -30.99 70.11
N THR A 7 -4.81 -29.89 69.62
CA THR A 7 -5.55 -28.75 69.11
C THR A 7 -5.74 -28.94 67.62
N ALA A 8 -6.99 -29.10 67.18
CA ALA A 8 -7.38 -29.08 65.77
C ALA A 8 -7.49 -27.64 65.30
N THR A 9 -6.59 -27.24 64.40
CA THR A 9 -6.66 -25.95 63.71
C THR A 9 -7.43 -26.14 62.41
N THR A 10 -8.64 -25.63 62.36
CA THR A 10 -9.46 -25.57 61.15
C THR A 10 -8.92 -24.45 60.25
N ALA A 11 -8.24 -24.82 59.18
CA ALA A 11 -7.83 -23.88 58.14
C ALA A 11 -9.04 -23.54 57.24
N LEU A 12 -9.54 -22.33 57.41
CA LEU A 12 -10.54 -21.74 56.49
C LEU A 12 -9.83 -21.33 55.23
N ALA A 13 -9.94 -22.12 54.18
CA ALA A 13 -9.45 -21.75 52.85
C ALA A 13 -10.37 -20.66 52.26
N LEU A 14 -9.91 -19.41 52.35
CA LEU A 14 -10.46 -18.32 51.55
C LEU A 14 -10.10 -18.54 50.10
N LEU A 15 -11.05 -19.07 49.31
CA LEU A 15 -11.04 -19.01 47.87
C LEU A 15 -11.18 -17.53 47.47
N PHE A 16 -10.06 -16.86 47.27
CA PHE A 16 -10.03 -15.65 46.45
C PHE A 16 -10.34 -16.11 45.00
N GLY A 17 -11.59 -16.06 44.65
CA GLY A 17 -11.98 -16.05 43.24
C GLY A 17 -11.34 -14.80 42.64
N ALA A 18 -10.30 -14.99 41.82
CA ALA A 18 -9.89 -13.97 40.90
C ALA A 18 -11.10 -13.77 39.97
N GLY A 19 -11.87 -12.72 40.23
CA GLY A 19 -12.86 -12.22 39.29
C GLY A 19 -12.11 -11.72 38.09
N GLY A 20 -11.84 -12.61 37.15
CA GLY A 20 -11.53 -12.23 35.77
C GLY A 20 -12.71 -11.41 35.31
N ALA A 21 -12.48 -10.17 34.88
CA ALA A 21 -13.51 -9.42 34.17
C ALA A 21 -14.04 -10.35 33.08
N TYR A 22 -15.33 -10.70 33.17
CA TYR A 22 -15.96 -11.53 32.16
C TYR A 22 -15.99 -10.71 30.88
N ALA A 23 -15.18 -11.10 29.90
CA ALA A 23 -15.36 -10.70 28.53
C ALA A 23 -16.79 -10.96 28.10
N GLY A 24 -17.42 -10.06 27.38
CA GLY A 24 -18.79 -10.26 26.98
C GLY A 24 -19.49 -9.04 26.39
N MET A 25 -20.83 -9.14 26.40
CA MET A 25 -21.69 -8.17 25.72
C MET A 25 -21.68 -6.78 26.39
N ASP A 26 -21.41 -6.68 27.68
CA ASP A 26 -21.34 -5.38 28.36
C ASP A 26 -20.12 -4.57 27.88
N GLU A 27 -18.95 -5.21 27.73
CA GLU A 27 -17.75 -4.64 27.13
C GLU A 27 -17.98 -4.28 25.65
N ALA A 28 -18.66 -5.16 24.91
CA ALA A 28 -19.03 -4.91 23.51
C ALA A 28 -19.94 -3.67 23.39
N LYS A 29 -20.98 -3.55 24.21
CA LYS A 29 -21.84 -2.37 24.21
C LYS A 29 -21.10 -1.10 24.59
N ALA A 30 -20.21 -1.17 25.59
CA ALA A 30 -19.39 -0.03 25.98
C ALA A 30 -18.46 0.43 24.83
N PHE A 31 -17.86 -0.52 24.09
CA PHE A 31 -17.08 -0.24 22.90
C PHE A 31 -17.92 0.38 21.79
N LEU A 32 -19.08 -0.20 21.47
CA LEU A 32 -19.99 0.31 20.46
C LEU A 32 -20.48 1.73 20.80
N ASP A 33 -20.78 2.01 22.06
CA ASP A 33 -21.27 3.33 22.49
C ASP A 33 -20.19 4.41 22.49
N LYS A 34 -18.97 4.07 22.92
CA LYS A 34 -17.89 5.05 23.12
C LYS A 34 -17.04 5.26 21.87
N GLU A 35 -16.81 4.19 21.10
CA GLU A 35 -15.83 4.21 20.00
C GLU A 35 -16.50 4.21 18.63
N ILE A 36 -17.54 3.42 18.43
CA ILE A 36 -18.17 3.25 17.11
C ILE A 36 -19.27 4.30 16.88
N GLY A 37 -20.26 4.37 17.77
CA GLY A 37 -21.41 5.25 17.59
C GLY A 37 -22.15 5.01 16.26
N ASP A 38 -22.31 6.07 15.48
CA ASP A 38 -22.95 6.03 14.15
C ASP A 38 -21.95 5.73 13.01
N LEU A 39 -20.67 5.51 13.34
CA LEU A 39 -19.61 5.24 12.35
C LEU A 39 -19.47 3.73 12.05
N SER A 40 -20.56 3.17 11.55
CA SER A 40 -20.65 1.76 11.12
C SER A 40 -21.55 1.64 9.90
N SER A 41 -21.26 0.70 9.01
CA SER A 41 -22.15 0.36 7.90
C SER A 41 -23.34 -0.52 8.33
N LEU A 42 -23.34 -0.98 9.59
CA LEU A 42 -24.42 -1.76 10.17
C LEU A 42 -25.28 -0.92 11.13
N PRO A 43 -26.62 -1.13 11.16
CA PRO A 43 -27.46 -0.57 12.21
C PRO A 43 -27.11 -1.21 13.56
N ARG A 44 -27.37 -0.49 14.66
CA ARG A 44 -26.97 -0.89 16.02
C ARG A 44 -27.32 -2.34 16.38
N ALA A 45 -28.54 -2.77 16.06
CA ALA A 45 -28.96 -4.14 16.37
C ALA A 45 -28.12 -5.21 15.67
N ASP A 46 -27.61 -4.93 14.47
CA ASP A 46 -26.74 -5.86 13.73
C ASP A 46 -25.29 -5.75 14.19
N GLN A 47 -24.83 -4.57 14.63
CA GLN A 47 -23.55 -4.43 15.34
C GLN A 47 -23.50 -5.33 16.59
N GLU A 48 -24.56 -5.30 17.41
CA GLU A 48 -24.64 -6.14 18.62
C GLU A 48 -24.68 -7.64 18.30
N LYS A 49 -25.34 -8.04 17.21
CA LYS A 49 -25.32 -9.43 16.73
C LYS A 49 -23.92 -9.86 16.26
N GLU A 50 -23.22 -8.98 15.55
CA GLU A 50 -21.86 -9.26 15.11
C GLU A 50 -20.91 -9.38 16.31
N MET A 51 -21.02 -8.51 17.30
CA MET A 51 -20.24 -8.62 18.54
C MET A 51 -20.57 -9.91 19.32
N GLN A 52 -21.85 -10.29 19.41
CA GLN A 52 -22.25 -11.53 20.05
C GLN A 52 -21.63 -12.75 19.34
N TRP A 53 -21.59 -12.71 18.00
CA TRP A 53 -20.94 -13.77 17.24
C TRP A 53 -19.45 -13.88 17.57
N PHE A 54 -18.70 -12.75 17.64
CA PHE A 54 -17.29 -12.76 18.04
C PHE A 54 -17.10 -13.32 19.46
N ILE A 55 -17.95 -12.93 20.40
CA ILE A 55 -17.92 -13.46 21.78
C ILE A 55 -18.08 -14.97 21.77
N ASP A 56 -19.08 -15.49 21.05
CA ASP A 56 -19.39 -16.92 21.02
C ASP A 56 -18.28 -17.73 20.32
N ALA A 57 -17.79 -17.26 19.20
CA ALA A 57 -16.71 -17.90 18.43
C ALA A 57 -15.37 -17.89 19.18
N ALA A 58 -15.13 -16.88 20.02
CA ALA A 58 -13.89 -16.75 20.79
C ALA A 58 -13.85 -17.63 22.06
N LYS A 59 -14.98 -18.14 22.55
CA LYS A 59 -15.05 -18.91 23.83
C LYS A 59 -13.99 -20.01 23.95
N PRO A 60 -13.71 -20.83 22.91
CA PRO A 60 -12.69 -21.87 23.01
C PRO A 60 -11.26 -21.37 23.21
N PHE A 61 -11.02 -20.09 22.92
CA PHE A 61 -9.71 -19.46 22.92
C PHE A 61 -9.53 -18.44 24.04
N ALA A 62 -10.50 -18.31 24.95
CA ALA A 62 -10.44 -17.34 26.05
C ALA A 62 -9.19 -17.57 26.91
N GLY A 63 -8.45 -16.48 27.20
CA GLY A 63 -7.17 -16.52 27.91
C GLY A 63 -5.95 -16.81 27.05
N MET A 64 -6.12 -17.16 25.76
CA MET A 64 -5.00 -17.30 24.82
C MET A 64 -4.34 -15.96 24.55
N GLU A 65 -3.01 -15.96 24.43
CA GLU A 65 -2.23 -14.79 24.07
C GLU A 65 -1.78 -14.91 22.61
N ILE A 66 -2.20 -13.98 21.75
CA ILE A 66 -1.92 -13.92 20.33
C ILE A 66 -1.01 -12.74 20.04
N LYS A 67 -0.01 -12.96 19.22
CA LYS A 67 0.94 -11.95 18.80
C LYS A 67 0.85 -11.72 17.29
N VAL A 68 0.51 -10.51 16.89
CA VAL A 68 0.41 -10.10 15.48
C VAL A 68 1.31 -8.92 15.19
N VAL A 69 1.61 -8.66 13.93
CA VAL A 69 2.52 -7.59 13.52
C VAL A 69 2.06 -6.90 12.25
N SER A 70 2.29 -5.60 12.20
CA SER A 70 2.10 -4.74 11.02
C SER A 70 3.14 -3.63 10.97
N GLU A 71 3.16 -2.90 9.87
CA GLU A 71 3.92 -1.66 9.75
C GLU A 71 3.35 -0.54 10.63
N THR A 72 4.16 0.51 10.86
CA THR A 72 3.78 1.65 11.69
C THR A 72 3.16 2.75 10.84
N ILE A 73 1.83 2.74 10.73
CA ILE A 73 1.01 3.80 10.13
C ILE A 73 -0.22 4.08 11.01
N THR A 74 -0.92 5.18 10.75
CA THR A 74 -2.06 5.63 11.57
C THR A 74 -3.17 4.58 11.70
N THR A 75 -3.47 3.82 10.65
CA THR A 75 -4.44 2.71 10.70
C THR A 75 -4.04 1.65 11.71
N HIS A 76 -2.81 1.15 11.61
CA HIS A 76 -2.31 0.09 12.51
C HIS A 76 -2.05 0.58 13.93
N GLU A 77 -1.72 1.88 14.10
CA GLU A 77 -1.67 2.46 15.44
C GLU A 77 -3.03 2.43 16.14
N TYR A 78 -4.11 2.69 15.41
CA TYR A 78 -5.46 2.56 15.92
C TYR A 78 -5.82 1.12 16.25
N GLU A 79 -5.47 0.19 15.38
CA GLU A 79 -5.67 -1.24 15.62
C GLU A 79 -4.92 -1.72 16.86
N SER A 80 -3.64 -1.41 16.98
CA SER A 80 -2.80 -1.82 18.09
C SER A 80 -3.23 -1.20 19.43
N LYS A 81 -3.52 0.12 19.44
CA LYS A 81 -3.79 0.87 20.69
C LYS A 81 -5.24 0.79 21.14
N VAL A 82 -6.20 0.66 20.22
CA VAL A 82 -7.64 0.73 20.51
C VAL A 82 -8.34 -0.59 20.21
N LEU A 83 -8.25 -1.11 18.99
CA LEU A 83 -9.02 -2.28 18.57
C LEU A 83 -8.50 -3.58 19.20
N ALA A 84 -7.19 -3.75 19.37
CA ALA A 84 -6.61 -4.92 20.06
C ALA A 84 -7.08 -4.99 21.52
N LYS A 85 -7.13 -3.84 22.19
CA LYS A 85 -7.68 -3.77 23.54
C LYS A 85 -9.17 -4.09 23.56
N ALA A 86 -9.96 -3.47 22.69
CA ALA A 86 -11.39 -3.70 22.60
C ALA A 86 -11.71 -5.18 22.33
N PHE A 87 -11.03 -5.78 21.34
CA PHE A 87 -11.16 -7.21 21.05
C PHE A 87 -10.83 -8.09 22.26
N SER A 88 -9.74 -7.78 22.97
CA SER A 88 -9.32 -8.52 24.16
C SER A 88 -10.36 -8.41 25.29
N ASP A 89 -10.89 -7.22 25.54
CA ASP A 89 -11.91 -6.99 26.56
C ASP A 89 -13.23 -7.71 26.22
N ILE A 90 -13.62 -7.74 24.94
CA ILE A 90 -14.88 -8.34 24.44
C ILE A 90 -14.80 -9.86 24.41
N THR A 91 -13.66 -10.43 23.98
CA THR A 91 -13.55 -11.86 23.66
C THR A 91 -12.78 -12.68 24.69
N GLY A 92 -11.96 -12.03 25.52
CA GLY A 92 -11.05 -12.68 26.44
C GLY A 92 -9.78 -13.25 25.78
N ILE A 93 -9.58 -13.09 24.47
CA ILE A 93 -8.32 -13.38 23.77
C ILE A 93 -7.41 -12.18 23.91
N LYS A 94 -6.22 -12.36 24.46
CA LYS A 94 -5.25 -11.26 24.62
C LYS A 94 -4.49 -11.04 23.32
N ILE A 95 -4.56 -9.83 22.76
CA ILE A 95 -3.83 -9.45 21.56
C ILE A 95 -2.65 -8.54 21.90
N THR A 96 -1.47 -8.91 21.41
CA THR A 96 -0.32 -8.03 21.27
C THR A 96 -0.14 -7.73 19.80
N HIS A 97 -0.35 -6.50 19.39
CA HIS A 97 -0.18 -6.03 18.02
C HIS A 97 1.07 -5.16 17.93
N ASP A 98 2.18 -5.76 17.51
CA ASP A 98 3.47 -5.08 17.36
C ASP A 98 3.46 -4.19 16.11
N LEU A 99 4.04 -2.99 16.25
CA LEU A 99 4.23 -2.03 15.17
C LEU A 99 5.73 -1.88 14.90
N ILE A 100 6.16 -2.20 13.68
CA ILE A 100 7.57 -2.15 13.28
C ILE A 100 7.71 -1.47 11.91
N GLY A 101 8.93 -1.38 11.38
CA GLY A 101 9.14 -0.90 10.01
C GLY A 101 8.61 -1.90 8.99
N GLU A 102 8.08 -1.40 7.87
CA GLU A 102 7.49 -2.24 6.82
C GLU A 102 8.49 -3.30 6.31
N GLY A 103 9.74 -2.91 6.00
CA GLY A 103 10.79 -3.85 5.61
C GLY A 103 11.07 -4.92 6.66
N ASP A 104 10.97 -4.58 7.96
CA ASP A 104 11.12 -5.54 9.05
C ASP A 104 9.95 -6.55 9.11
N VAL A 105 8.73 -6.12 8.75
CA VAL A 105 7.58 -7.04 8.62
C VAL A 105 7.86 -8.10 7.56
N VAL A 106 8.34 -7.68 6.38
CA VAL A 106 8.69 -8.58 5.26
C VAL A 106 9.80 -9.55 5.66
N GLU A 107 10.87 -9.07 6.32
CA GLU A 107 11.98 -9.92 6.76
C GLU A 107 11.55 -10.96 7.80
N LYS A 108 10.71 -10.57 8.77
CA LYS A 108 10.18 -11.49 9.80
C LYS A 108 9.23 -12.53 9.20
N LEU A 109 8.35 -12.10 8.29
CA LEU A 109 7.46 -12.98 7.56
C LEU A 109 8.26 -14.04 6.77
N GLN A 110 9.26 -13.62 6.02
CA GLN A 110 10.10 -14.53 5.25
C GLN A 110 10.89 -15.49 6.14
N THR A 111 11.43 -14.99 7.25
CA THR A 111 12.14 -15.83 8.22
C THR A 111 11.23 -16.92 8.80
N GLN A 112 9.99 -16.57 9.15
CA GLN A 112 9.01 -17.54 9.63
C GLN A 112 8.62 -18.55 8.55
N MET A 113 8.42 -18.09 7.31
CA MET A 113 8.13 -18.97 6.16
C MET A 113 9.26 -19.97 5.90
N GLN A 114 10.51 -19.59 6.08
CA GLN A 114 11.68 -20.43 5.84
C GLN A 114 12.01 -21.37 6.99
N SER A 115 11.92 -20.88 8.24
CA SER A 115 12.25 -21.67 9.42
C SER A 115 11.12 -22.61 9.86
N GLY A 116 9.87 -22.23 9.59
CA GLY A 116 8.69 -22.90 10.13
C GLY A 116 8.44 -22.61 11.61
N GLU A 117 9.22 -21.70 12.23
CA GLU A 117 9.01 -21.27 13.62
C GLU A 117 7.89 -20.22 13.68
N ASN A 118 6.98 -20.38 14.65
CA ASN A 118 5.89 -19.42 14.85
C ASN A 118 6.39 -18.19 15.66
N VAL A 119 6.78 -17.12 14.98
CA VAL A 119 7.21 -15.85 15.60
C VAL A 119 6.00 -14.93 15.85
N TYR A 120 5.15 -14.80 14.85
CA TYR A 120 3.87 -14.11 14.93
C TYR A 120 2.74 -15.01 14.43
N ASP A 121 1.57 -14.86 15.03
CA ASP A 121 0.40 -15.69 14.70
C ASP A 121 -0.31 -15.23 13.43
N ALA A 122 -0.19 -13.93 13.11
CA ALA A 122 -0.62 -13.34 11.85
C ALA A 122 0.21 -12.09 11.54
N TYR A 123 0.24 -11.76 10.26
CA TYR A 123 0.95 -10.61 9.69
C TYR A 123 -0.01 -9.75 8.88
N VAL A 124 0.08 -8.42 9.00
CA VAL A 124 -0.38 -7.53 7.94
C VAL A 124 0.81 -7.28 7.03
N ASN A 125 0.70 -7.70 5.80
CA ASN A 125 1.72 -7.52 4.77
C ASN A 125 1.05 -7.20 3.43
N ASP A 126 1.82 -6.61 2.52
CA ASP A 126 1.30 -6.10 1.28
C ASP A 126 0.93 -7.20 0.28
N SER A 127 0.00 -6.90 -0.61
CA SER A 127 -0.46 -7.84 -1.64
C SER A 127 0.59 -8.08 -2.72
N ASP A 128 1.66 -7.31 -2.75
CA ASP A 128 2.83 -7.57 -3.58
C ASP A 128 3.58 -8.87 -3.23
N LEU A 129 3.32 -9.43 -2.03
CA LEU A 129 3.77 -10.77 -1.66
C LEU A 129 2.87 -11.92 -2.18
N ILE A 130 1.75 -11.64 -2.84
CA ILE A 130 0.81 -12.69 -3.27
C ILE A 130 1.45 -13.72 -4.19
N GLY A 131 2.29 -13.31 -5.12
CA GLY A 131 3.04 -14.20 -6.00
C GLY A 131 4.01 -15.11 -5.24
N THR A 132 4.64 -14.59 -4.19
CA THR A 132 5.51 -15.34 -3.28
C THR A 132 4.71 -16.34 -2.45
N HIS A 133 3.60 -15.91 -1.84
CA HIS A 133 2.73 -16.77 -1.04
C HIS A 133 2.20 -17.96 -1.84
N TRP A 134 1.76 -17.71 -3.07
CA TRP A 134 1.25 -18.76 -3.95
C TRP A 134 2.33 -19.76 -4.38
N ARG A 135 3.52 -19.28 -4.75
CA ARG A 135 4.60 -20.16 -5.23
C ARG A 135 5.24 -20.99 -4.12
N TYR A 136 5.49 -20.39 -2.99
CA TYR A 136 6.14 -21.09 -1.86
C TYR A 136 5.16 -21.91 -1.02
N GLN A 137 3.85 -21.69 -1.14
CA GLN A 137 2.80 -22.46 -0.45
C GLN A 137 2.96 -22.47 1.09
N GLN A 138 3.55 -21.42 1.69
CA GLN A 138 3.71 -21.30 3.14
C GLN A 138 2.58 -20.49 3.81
N ALA A 139 1.89 -19.64 3.06
CA ALA A 139 0.66 -19.00 3.52
C ALA A 139 -0.52 -19.95 3.40
N ARG A 140 -1.50 -19.83 4.31
CA ARG A 140 -2.78 -20.55 4.21
C ARG A 140 -3.62 -19.90 3.11
N SER A 141 -4.21 -20.71 2.24
CA SER A 141 -5.30 -20.26 1.39
C SER A 141 -6.49 -19.92 2.27
N LEU A 142 -6.88 -18.66 2.33
CA LEU A 142 -8.05 -18.24 3.12
C LEU A 142 -9.34 -18.83 2.56
N THR A 143 -9.42 -19.05 1.24
CA THR A 143 -10.55 -19.77 0.62
C THR A 143 -10.71 -21.16 1.21
N ASP A 144 -9.62 -21.94 1.28
CA ASP A 144 -9.66 -23.29 1.85
C ASP A 144 -9.84 -23.24 3.36
N TRP A 145 -9.19 -22.31 4.05
CA TRP A 145 -9.31 -22.09 5.49
C TRP A 145 -10.76 -21.85 5.92
N MET A 146 -11.44 -20.93 5.28
CA MET A 146 -12.84 -20.62 5.58
C MET A 146 -13.80 -21.78 5.27
N ALA A 147 -13.45 -22.63 4.31
CA ALA A 147 -14.26 -23.80 3.97
C ALA A 147 -14.05 -24.99 4.92
N ASN A 148 -12.88 -25.07 5.56
CA ASN A 148 -12.44 -26.23 6.36
C ASN A 148 -12.12 -25.84 7.80
N GLU A 149 -10.83 -25.73 8.16
CA GLU A 149 -10.36 -25.61 9.55
C GLU A 149 -10.80 -24.31 10.24
N GLY A 150 -10.94 -23.23 9.48
CA GLY A 150 -11.39 -21.92 9.97
C GLY A 150 -12.91 -21.70 9.91
N LYS A 151 -13.68 -22.68 9.43
CA LYS A 151 -15.11 -22.53 9.18
C LYS A 151 -15.90 -22.05 10.40
N ASP A 152 -15.63 -22.64 11.56
CA ASP A 152 -16.35 -22.34 12.80
C ASP A 152 -16.03 -20.98 13.38
N VAL A 153 -14.93 -20.36 12.93
CA VAL A 153 -14.44 -19.04 13.34
C VAL A 153 -14.47 -18.03 12.19
N THR A 154 -15.18 -18.33 11.12
CA THR A 154 -15.42 -17.37 10.03
C THR A 154 -16.77 -16.71 10.20
N ASN A 155 -16.79 -15.39 10.34
CA ASN A 155 -18.00 -14.59 10.52
C ASN A 155 -18.91 -14.72 9.29
N PRO A 156 -20.16 -15.16 9.46
CA PRO A 156 -21.13 -15.20 8.36
C PRO A 156 -21.36 -13.83 7.70
N GLY A 157 -21.09 -12.74 8.43
CA GLY A 157 -21.19 -11.36 7.96
C GLY A 157 -19.91 -10.81 7.34
N LEU A 158 -18.87 -11.63 7.14
CA LEU A 158 -17.57 -11.17 6.60
C LEU A 158 -17.71 -10.47 5.24
N ASP A 159 -18.58 -10.96 4.36
CA ASP A 159 -18.92 -10.36 3.07
C ASP A 159 -17.71 -9.95 2.24
N LEU A 160 -17.04 -10.93 1.65
CA LEU A 160 -15.84 -10.68 0.82
C LEU A 160 -16.12 -9.81 -0.40
N ALA A 161 -17.35 -9.76 -0.90
CA ALA A 161 -17.72 -8.94 -2.05
C ALA A 161 -17.72 -7.44 -1.74
N ASP A 162 -17.86 -7.07 -0.47
CA ASP A 162 -17.79 -5.68 0.00
C ASP A 162 -16.35 -5.13 0.08
N PHE A 163 -15.32 -6.02 0.06
CA PHE A 163 -13.93 -5.58 0.06
C PHE A 163 -13.49 -5.14 -1.33
N ILE A 164 -12.82 -3.98 -1.42
CA ILE A 164 -12.34 -3.41 -2.68
C ILE A 164 -11.00 -3.98 -3.16
N GLY A 165 -10.28 -4.71 -2.32
CA GLY A 165 -8.91 -5.17 -2.56
C GLY A 165 -8.75 -6.67 -2.85
N THR A 166 -9.83 -7.45 -2.91
CA THR A 166 -9.74 -8.92 -3.04
C THR A 166 -9.07 -9.40 -4.32
N LYS A 167 -9.13 -8.61 -5.40
CA LYS A 167 -8.42 -8.94 -6.65
C LYS A 167 -6.91 -8.93 -6.48
N PHE A 168 -6.36 -8.09 -5.62
CA PHE A 168 -4.93 -8.02 -5.32
C PHE A 168 -4.46 -9.20 -4.48
N THR A 169 -5.35 -9.75 -3.65
CA THR A 169 -5.05 -10.81 -2.67
C THR A 169 -5.52 -12.19 -3.11
N THR A 170 -5.99 -12.30 -4.35
CA THR A 170 -6.35 -13.54 -5.02
C THR A 170 -5.20 -13.98 -5.94
N ALA A 171 -4.69 -15.20 -5.71
CA ALA A 171 -3.60 -15.76 -6.48
C ALA A 171 -4.09 -16.35 -7.82
N PRO A 172 -3.17 -16.75 -8.74
CA PRO A 172 -3.52 -17.34 -10.04
C PRO A 172 -4.38 -18.60 -9.97
N ASP A 173 -4.37 -19.33 -8.86
CA ASP A 173 -5.24 -20.49 -8.62
C ASP A 173 -6.71 -20.10 -8.30
N GLY A 174 -7.02 -18.82 -8.31
CA GLY A 174 -8.35 -18.28 -8.02
C GLY A 174 -8.69 -18.25 -6.52
N LYS A 175 -7.74 -18.53 -5.63
CA LYS A 175 -7.95 -18.55 -4.19
C LYS A 175 -7.45 -17.28 -3.52
N LEU A 176 -8.20 -16.82 -2.51
CA LEU A 176 -7.82 -15.75 -1.63
C LEU A 176 -6.75 -16.24 -0.64
N TYR A 177 -5.65 -15.51 -0.50
CA TYR A 177 -4.57 -15.80 0.46
C TYR A 177 -4.42 -14.78 1.55
N GLN A 178 -4.95 -13.57 1.35
CA GLN A 178 -4.84 -12.47 2.29
C GLN A 178 -6.20 -11.79 2.43
N LEU A 179 -6.55 -11.35 3.65
CA LEU A 179 -7.76 -10.57 3.90
C LEU A 179 -7.40 -9.07 3.87
N PRO A 180 -7.95 -8.28 2.95
CA PRO A 180 -7.67 -6.84 2.88
C PRO A 180 -7.89 -6.13 4.21
N ASP A 181 -6.95 -5.26 4.58
CA ASP A 181 -6.97 -4.46 5.79
C ASP A 181 -6.84 -2.96 5.52
N GLN A 182 -6.03 -2.59 4.55
CA GLN A 182 -5.81 -1.22 4.11
C GLN A 182 -5.48 -1.18 2.62
N GLN A 183 -5.75 -0.05 1.96
CA GLN A 183 -5.42 0.13 0.55
C GLN A 183 -4.40 1.25 0.36
N PHE A 184 -3.42 0.98 -0.48
CA PHE A 184 -2.43 1.95 -0.93
C PHE A 184 -2.59 2.27 -2.40
N ALA A 185 -2.38 3.53 -2.77
CA ALA A 185 -2.20 3.94 -4.14
C ALA A 185 -1.23 5.13 -4.19
N ASN A 186 -0.30 5.08 -5.14
CA ASN A 186 0.51 6.23 -5.49
C ASN A 186 -0.37 7.28 -6.13
N LEU A 187 -0.55 8.41 -5.46
CA LEU A 187 -1.34 9.53 -5.93
C LEU A 187 -0.48 10.78 -6.06
N TYR A 188 -0.81 11.60 -7.04
CA TYR A 188 -0.26 12.93 -7.17
C TYR A 188 -0.91 13.86 -6.15
N TRP A 189 -0.09 14.47 -5.28
CA TRP A 189 -0.47 15.48 -4.31
C TRP A 189 0.10 16.84 -4.74
N PHE A 190 -0.67 17.93 -4.59
CA PHE A 190 -0.23 19.27 -4.98
C PHE A 190 -0.88 20.37 -4.14
N ARG A 191 -0.24 21.52 -4.05
CA ARG A 191 -0.74 22.72 -3.40
C ARG A 191 -1.79 23.39 -4.30
N TYR A 192 -3.05 23.05 -4.06
CA TYR A 192 -4.19 23.55 -4.81
C TYR A 192 -4.32 25.08 -4.71
N ASP A 193 -4.04 25.67 -3.54
CA ASP A 193 -4.01 27.12 -3.33
C ASP A 193 -2.96 27.80 -4.22
N TRP A 194 -1.74 27.27 -4.32
CA TRP A 194 -0.69 27.82 -5.16
C TRP A 194 -0.97 27.64 -6.66
N PHE A 195 -1.61 26.56 -7.04
CA PHE A 195 -1.98 26.30 -8.44
C PHE A 195 -3.14 27.21 -8.90
N ASN A 196 -3.97 27.66 -7.96
CA ASN A 196 -5.06 28.60 -8.24
C ASN A 196 -4.73 30.06 -7.98
N ASP A 197 -3.52 30.38 -7.51
CA ASP A 197 -3.06 31.74 -7.39
C ASP A 197 -2.88 32.39 -8.77
N GLU A 198 -3.52 33.52 -9.00
CA GLU A 198 -3.56 34.19 -10.31
C GLU A 198 -2.17 34.62 -10.81
N LYS A 199 -1.27 35.01 -9.88
CA LYS A 199 0.10 35.37 -10.24
C LYS A 199 0.90 34.14 -10.67
N ASN A 200 0.77 33.01 -9.93
CA ASN A 200 1.44 31.78 -10.29
C ASN A 200 0.95 31.26 -11.66
N LYS A 201 -0.36 31.30 -11.93
CA LYS A 201 -0.93 30.94 -13.24
C LYS A 201 -0.35 31.79 -14.37
N ALA A 202 -0.32 33.11 -14.18
CA ALA A 202 0.20 34.05 -15.19
C ALA A 202 1.70 33.83 -15.44
N ASP A 203 2.50 33.72 -14.37
CA ASP A 203 3.94 33.50 -14.46
C ASP A 203 4.28 32.14 -15.13
N PHE A 204 3.55 31.09 -14.75
CA PHE A 204 3.74 29.76 -15.34
C PHE A 204 3.42 29.76 -16.85
N LYS A 205 2.26 30.31 -17.21
CA LYS A 205 1.85 30.43 -18.62
C LYS A 205 2.83 31.27 -19.44
N ALA A 206 3.35 32.35 -18.86
CA ALA A 206 4.37 33.19 -19.51
C ALA A 206 5.68 32.41 -19.74
N LYS A 207 6.07 31.54 -18.80
CA LYS A 207 7.32 30.77 -18.90
C LYS A 207 7.19 29.57 -19.82
N TYR A 208 6.12 28.78 -19.72
CA TYR A 208 5.99 27.49 -20.39
C TYR A 208 5.00 27.45 -21.55
N GLY A 209 4.13 28.46 -21.70
CA GLY A 209 3.21 28.60 -22.82
C GLY A 209 1.90 27.79 -22.71
N TYR A 210 1.64 27.15 -21.54
CA TYR A 210 0.41 26.44 -21.25
C TYR A 210 -0.07 26.71 -19.82
N ASP A 211 -1.28 26.27 -19.47
CA ASP A 211 -1.88 26.61 -18.17
C ASP A 211 -1.34 25.73 -17.05
N LEU A 212 -1.13 26.32 -15.86
CA LEU A 212 -0.81 25.60 -14.63
C LEU A 212 -2.03 24.75 -14.20
N GLY A 213 -1.83 23.48 -13.95
CA GLY A 213 -2.88 22.55 -13.53
C GLY A 213 -2.30 21.19 -13.11
N VAL A 214 -3.17 20.20 -12.91
CA VAL A 214 -2.75 18.82 -12.62
C VAL A 214 -1.98 18.28 -13.81
N PRO A 215 -0.74 17.81 -13.66
CA PRO A 215 0.04 17.25 -14.76
C PRO A 215 -0.59 15.95 -15.29
N VAL A 216 -0.86 15.89 -16.58
CA VAL A 216 -1.30 14.68 -17.26
C VAL A 216 -0.11 13.78 -17.57
N ASN A 217 1.04 14.38 -17.85
CA ASN A 217 2.26 13.66 -18.18
C ASN A 217 3.49 14.14 -17.39
N TRP A 218 4.55 13.35 -17.47
CA TRP A 218 5.78 13.60 -16.71
C TRP A 218 6.50 14.89 -17.14
N SER A 219 6.38 15.30 -18.40
CA SER A 219 6.95 16.58 -18.85
C SER A 219 6.31 17.78 -18.14
N ALA A 220 5.00 17.76 -17.97
CA ALA A 220 4.31 18.80 -17.21
C ALA A 220 4.66 18.75 -15.69
N TYR A 221 4.82 17.54 -15.13
CA TYR A 221 5.28 17.39 -13.75
C TYR A 221 6.64 18.04 -13.51
N GLU A 222 7.61 17.84 -14.43
CA GLU A 222 8.94 18.40 -14.34
C GLU A 222 8.92 19.94 -14.49
N ASP A 223 8.15 20.49 -15.43
CA ASP A 223 7.99 21.94 -15.59
C ASP A 223 7.42 22.60 -14.32
N ILE A 224 6.44 21.94 -13.67
CA ILE A 224 5.86 22.41 -12.41
C ILE A 224 6.89 22.33 -11.27
N ALA A 225 7.66 21.24 -11.21
CA ALA A 225 8.73 21.10 -10.23
C ALA A 225 9.78 22.23 -10.36
N GLU A 226 10.25 22.48 -11.57
CA GLU A 226 11.17 23.58 -11.86
C GLU A 226 10.56 24.94 -11.52
N PHE A 227 9.29 25.16 -11.87
CA PHE A 227 8.60 26.44 -11.66
C PHE A 227 8.55 26.86 -10.19
N PHE A 228 8.20 25.94 -9.30
CA PHE A 228 8.07 26.24 -7.89
C PHE A 228 9.40 26.24 -7.13
N THR A 229 10.40 25.50 -7.59
CA THR A 229 11.68 25.38 -6.87
C THR A 229 12.39 26.72 -6.75
N GLY A 230 12.75 27.07 -5.51
CA GLY A 230 13.48 28.30 -5.19
C GLY A 230 12.60 29.55 -5.09
N ARG A 231 11.31 29.47 -5.36
CA ARG A 231 10.38 30.58 -5.09
C ARG A 231 10.27 30.81 -3.58
N GLU A 232 9.93 32.01 -3.20
CA GLU A 232 9.55 32.36 -1.84
C GLU A 232 8.03 32.57 -1.79
N ILE A 233 7.34 31.76 -1.02
CA ILE A 233 5.89 31.86 -0.81
C ILE A 233 5.65 31.83 0.70
N ASP A 234 4.87 32.79 1.20
CA ASP A 234 4.58 32.97 2.63
C ASP A 234 5.85 33.05 3.50
N GLY A 235 6.92 33.65 2.99
CA GLY A 235 8.21 33.81 3.68
C GLY A 235 9.02 32.53 3.80
N LYS A 236 8.67 31.48 3.04
CA LYS A 236 9.39 30.20 3.00
C LYS A 236 9.93 29.93 1.61
N LYS A 237 11.15 29.41 1.54
CA LYS A 237 11.68 28.82 0.32
C LYS A 237 10.91 27.56 -0.02
N VAL A 238 10.43 27.47 -1.26
CA VAL A 238 9.62 26.36 -1.76
C VAL A 238 10.46 25.40 -2.58
N TYR A 239 10.11 24.12 -2.48
CA TYR A 239 10.63 23.02 -3.28
C TYR A 239 9.51 22.50 -4.20
N GLY A 240 9.87 22.30 -5.46
CA GLY A 240 8.90 21.87 -6.48
C GLY A 240 8.58 20.38 -6.45
N HIS A 241 9.34 19.58 -5.72
CA HIS A 241 9.24 18.13 -5.64
C HIS A 241 9.62 17.63 -4.24
N MET A 242 9.12 16.48 -3.86
CA MET A 242 9.55 15.75 -2.66
C MET A 242 9.65 14.26 -2.97
N ASP A 243 10.67 13.63 -2.42
CA ASP A 243 10.92 12.19 -2.56
C ASP A 243 11.73 11.67 -1.36
N TYR A 244 12.20 10.43 -1.41
CA TYR A 244 13.08 9.85 -0.40
C TYR A 244 14.21 9.05 -1.08
N GLY A 245 15.39 9.03 -0.47
CA GLY A 245 16.60 8.49 -1.10
C GLY A 245 17.51 7.70 -0.18
N LYS A 246 17.15 7.50 1.08
CA LYS A 246 17.95 6.72 2.03
C LYS A 246 18.08 5.28 1.54
N LYS A 247 19.30 4.73 1.58
CA LYS A 247 19.54 3.31 1.27
C LYS A 247 18.94 2.43 2.35
N ASP A 248 17.70 2.04 2.15
CA ASP A 248 16.79 1.44 3.12
C ASP A 248 15.78 0.55 2.37
N PRO A 249 15.22 -0.51 2.98
CA PRO A 249 14.23 -1.39 2.35
C PRO A 249 13.08 -0.68 1.65
N SER A 250 12.64 0.48 2.16
CA SER A 250 11.55 1.25 1.54
C SER A 250 11.82 1.75 0.12
N LEU A 251 13.07 1.81 -0.33
CA LEU A 251 13.39 2.11 -1.73
C LEU A 251 12.97 1.01 -2.72
N GLY A 252 12.70 -0.20 -2.25
CA GLY A 252 12.30 -1.31 -3.10
C GLY A 252 11.03 -1.03 -3.91
N TRP A 253 10.09 -0.27 -3.36
CA TRP A 253 8.82 0.05 -4.01
C TRP A 253 8.85 1.30 -4.88
N ARG A 254 9.91 2.10 -4.75
CA ARG A 254 9.94 3.44 -5.36
C ARG A 254 9.89 3.43 -6.88
N PHE A 255 10.40 2.38 -7.51
CA PHE A 255 10.57 2.28 -8.96
C PHE A 255 9.66 1.25 -9.63
N THR A 256 8.74 0.65 -8.93
CA THR A 256 7.72 -0.14 -9.55
C THR A 256 6.87 0.73 -10.48
N ASP A 257 5.76 0.52 -10.81
CA ASP A 257 4.91 1.12 -11.82
C ASP A 257 5.15 2.59 -12.23
N ALA A 258 5.04 3.55 -11.29
CA ALA A 258 4.98 4.97 -11.65
C ALA A 258 6.25 5.45 -12.34
N TRP A 259 7.42 5.07 -11.84
CA TRP A 259 8.69 5.52 -12.39
C TRP A 259 9.14 4.69 -13.58
N LEU A 260 8.99 3.36 -13.52
CA LEU A 260 9.34 2.51 -14.67
C LEU A 260 8.42 2.77 -15.88
N SER A 261 7.15 3.08 -15.65
CA SER A 261 6.22 3.46 -16.72
C SER A 261 6.51 4.83 -17.36
N MET A 262 7.36 5.66 -16.76
CA MET A 262 7.74 6.97 -17.29
C MET A 262 8.27 6.88 -18.73
N ALA A 263 9.07 5.89 -19.03
CA ALA A 263 9.67 5.66 -20.35
C ALA A 263 9.06 4.46 -21.09
N GLY A 264 7.86 4.02 -20.69
CA GLY A 264 7.12 2.94 -21.37
C GLY A 264 7.52 1.54 -20.93
N ASN A 265 7.98 1.37 -19.72
CA ASN A 265 8.26 0.06 -19.15
C ASN A 265 7.02 -0.56 -18.49
N GLY A 266 6.97 -1.88 -18.39
CA GLY A 266 5.96 -2.63 -17.64
C GLY A 266 4.72 -3.08 -18.39
N ASP A 267 4.47 -2.62 -19.63
CA ASP A 267 3.39 -3.12 -20.47
C ASP A 267 3.89 -4.01 -21.59
N LYS A 268 3.03 -4.93 -22.02
CA LYS A 268 3.33 -5.84 -23.11
C LYS A 268 3.73 -5.08 -24.38
N GLY A 269 4.87 -5.45 -24.94
CA GLY A 269 5.38 -4.81 -26.14
C GLY A 269 6.19 -3.55 -25.89
N LEU A 270 6.35 -3.08 -24.66
CA LEU A 270 7.09 -1.88 -24.31
C LEU A 270 8.21 -2.14 -23.32
N PRO A 271 9.34 -1.43 -23.51
CA PRO A 271 9.87 -0.87 -24.75
C PRO A 271 10.50 -1.95 -25.64
N ASN A 272 10.65 -3.16 -25.13
CA ASN A 272 11.36 -4.27 -25.77
C ASN A 272 10.45 -5.23 -26.54
N GLY A 273 9.16 -4.94 -26.63
CA GLY A 273 8.17 -5.72 -27.38
C GLY A 273 7.73 -7.03 -26.71
N LEU A 274 8.10 -7.25 -25.45
CA LEU A 274 7.81 -8.48 -24.74
C LEU A 274 7.12 -8.20 -23.40
N PRO A 275 6.30 -9.13 -22.90
CA PRO A 275 5.73 -9.00 -21.58
C PRO A 275 6.85 -9.04 -20.54
N VAL A 276 6.88 -8.02 -19.71
CA VAL A 276 7.72 -7.96 -18.49
C VAL A 276 6.84 -7.65 -17.30
N ASP A 277 7.25 -8.08 -16.13
CA ASP A 277 6.56 -7.69 -14.90
C ASP A 277 6.98 -6.27 -14.47
N GLU A 278 6.40 -5.81 -13.37
CA GLU A 278 6.68 -4.50 -12.79
C GLU A 278 8.13 -4.31 -12.31
N TRP A 279 8.91 -5.38 -12.27
CA TRP A 279 10.33 -5.39 -11.89
C TRP A 279 11.27 -5.54 -13.09
N GLY A 280 10.72 -5.50 -14.29
CA GLY A 280 11.45 -5.63 -15.55
C GLY A 280 11.84 -7.07 -15.90
N ILE A 281 11.23 -8.06 -15.27
CA ILE A 281 11.51 -9.48 -15.51
C ILE A 281 10.68 -9.99 -16.69
N LYS A 282 11.36 -10.57 -17.70
CA LYS A 282 10.70 -11.20 -18.84
C LYS A 282 9.95 -12.45 -18.42
N VAL A 283 8.79 -12.64 -19.01
CA VAL A 283 7.99 -13.85 -18.92
C VAL A 283 7.90 -14.59 -20.26
N ASN A 284 7.75 -15.91 -20.21
CA ASN A 284 7.53 -16.73 -21.39
C ASN A 284 6.04 -16.87 -21.72
N GLU A 285 5.69 -17.64 -22.77
CA GLU A 285 4.31 -17.89 -23.20
C GLU A 285 3.44 -18.56 -22.15
N LYS A 286 4.07 -19.21 -21.15
CA LYS A 286 3.40 -19.84 -20.01
C LYS A 286 3.36 -18.93 -18.78
N SER A 287 3.64 -17.64 -18.96
CA SER A 287 3.72 -16.65 -17.90
C SER A 287 4.75 -16.97 -16.80
N GLN A 288 5.83 -17.68 -17.15
CA GLN A 288 6.90 -18.03 -16.22
C GLN A 288 8.06 -17.02 -16.36
N PRO A 289 8.68 -16.58 -15.24
CA PRO A 289 9.84 -15.70 -15.27
C PRO A 289 11.05 -16.38 -15.92
N VAL A 290 11.70 -15.72 -16.89
CA VAL A 290 12.81 -16.32 -17.65
C VAL A 290 14.07 -15.48 -17.71
N GLY A 291 14.00 -14.18 -17.48
CA GLY A 291 15.18 -13.32 -17.51
C GLY A 291 14.88 -11.90 -17.08
N SER A 292 15.90 -11.23 -16.59
CA SER A 292 15.84 -9.86 -16.08
C SER A 292 16.64 -8.90 -16.95
N CYS A 293 17.86 -9.27 -17.37
CA CYS A 293 18.70 -8.45 -18.20
C CYS A 293 18.16 -8.34 -19.65
N VAL A 294 18.40 -7.20 -20.30
CA VAL A 294 18.05 -6.98 -21.72
C VAL A 294 18.60 -8.09 -22.62
N ALA A 295 19.81 -8.58 -22.37
CA ALA A 295 20.41 -9.69 -23.12
C ALA A 295 19.59 -10.99 -23.07
N ARG A 296 18.71 -11.15 -22.05
CA ARG A 296 17.77 -12.27 -21.92
C ARG A 296 16.32 -11.88 -22.17
N GLY A 297 16.11 -10.68 -22.67
CA GLY A 297 14.79 -10.15 -23.05
C GLY A 297 14.02 -9.51 -21.91
N GLY A 298 14.62 -9.34 -20.71
CA GLY A 298 14.10 -8.50 -19.64
C GLY A 298 14.32 -7.02 -19.94
N ASP A 299 14.06 -6.17 -18.95
CA ASP A 299 14.16 -4.72 -19.10
C ASP A 299 14.79 -4.02 -17.87
N THR A 300 15.23 -4.77 -16.89
CA THR A 300 15.76 -4.22 -15.63
C THR A 300 16.93 -3.27 -15.86
N ASN A 301 17.86 -3.61 -16.77
CA ASN A 301 18.97 -2.72 -17.16
C ASN A 301 18.76 -2.06 -18.51
N GLY A 302 17.51 -2.02 -18.98
CA GLY A 302 17.14 -1.41 -20.25
C GLY A 302 17.13 0.12 -20.18
N PRO A 303 17.07 0.79 -21.34
CA PRO A 303 17.09 2.24 -21.42
C PRO A 303 15.99 2.93 -20.61
N ALA A 304 14.79 2.34 -20.55
CA ALA A 304 13.66 2.89 -19.81
C ALA A 304 13.92 2.91 -18.29
N SER A 305 14.42 1.82 -17.72
CA SER A 305 14.75 1.72 -16.29
C SER A 305 15.88 2.67 -15.91
N VAL A 306 16.96 2.69 -16.71
CA VAL A 306 18.11 3.59 -16.47
C VAL A 306 17.69 5.05 -16.54
N TYR A 307 16.85 5.42 -17.53
CA TYR A 307 16.31 6.76 -17.70
C TYR A 307 15.45 7.19 -16.47
N SER A 308 14.57 6.31 -16.02
CA SER A 308 13.70 6.60 -14.87
C SER A 308 14.50 6.84 -13.59
N ILE A 309 15.56 6.04 -13.36
CA ILE A 309 16.45 6.22 -12.21
C ILE A 309 17.24 7.52 -12.32
N GLN A 310 17.74 7.85 -13.52
CA GLN A 310 18.43 9.11 -13.74
C GLN A 310 17.51 10.30 -13.45
N LYS A 311 16.27 10.28 -13.92
CA LYS A 311 15.27 11.33 -13.64
C LYS A 311 14.97 11.47 -12.15
N TYR A 312 14.82 10.34 -11.45
CA TYR A 312 14.65 10.35 -9.99
C TYR A 312 15.80 11.05 -9.27
N LEU A 313 17.05 10.74 -9.63
CA LEU A 313 18.23 11.36 -9.03
C LEU A 313 18.31 12.84 -9.36
N ASP A 314 18.04 13.21 -10.61
CA ASP A 314 18.08 14.59 -11.07
C ASP A 314 17.02 15.44 -10.36
N TRP A 315 15.79 14.96 -10.23
CA TRP A 315 14.70 15.68 -9.56
C TRP A 315 14.92 15.78 -8.06
N MET A 316 15.42 14.71 -7.43
CA MET A 316 15.81 14.76 -6.01
C MET A 316 16.83 15.86 -5.75
N LYS A 317 17.85 15.96 -6.60
CA LYS A 317 18.92 16.94 -6.47
C LYS A 317 18.48 18.36 -6.82
N ALA A 318 17.66 18.52 -7.86
CA ALA A 318 17.30 19.82 -8.40
C ALA A 318 16.10 20.45 -7.69
N TYR A 319 15.11 19.67 -7.29
CA TYR A 319 13.79 20.17 -6.94
C TYR A 319 13.31 19.78 -5.54
N ALA A 320 13.93 18.79 -4.88
CA ALA A 320 13.55 18.36 -3.55
C ALA A 320 14.31 19.09 -2.44
N PRO A 321 13.79 19.07 -1.18
CA PRO A 321 14.57 19.51 -0.02
C PRO A 321 15.86 18.70 0.10
N PRO A 322 16.99 19.32 0.50
CA PRO A 322 18.29 18.62 0.57
C PRO A 322 18.29 17.40 1.50
N GLU A 323 17.48 17.41 2.55
CA GLU A 323 17.32 16.32 3.50
C GLU A 323 16.61 15.09 2.92
N ALA A 324 15.86 15.24 1.83
CA ALA A 324 15.10 14.16 1.19
C ALA A 324 15.98 12.95 0.82
N GLN A 325 17.22 13.20 0.39
CA GLN A 325 18.22 12.16 0.08
C GLN A 325 18.48 11.20 1.25
N GLY A 326 18.37 11.67 2.49
CA GLY A 326 18.63 10.91 3.71
C GLY A 326 17.38 10.35 4.38
N MET A 327 16.20 10.52 3.80
CA MET A 327 14.93 10.10 4.38
C MET A 327 14.49 8.72 3.89
N THR A 328 13.78 8.01 4.76
CA THR A 328 13.00 6.81 4.44
C THR A 328 11.61 7.19 3.92
N PHE A 329 10.84 6.21 3.48
CA PHE A 329 9.43 6.32 3.13
C PHE A 329 8.61 7.01 4.23
N SER A 330 8.66 6.48 5.47
CA SER A 330 7.88 7.01 6.59
C SER A 330 8.26 8.43 7.00
N GLU A 331 9.54 8.79 6.85
CA GLU A 331 10.03 10.13 7.18
C GLU A 331 9.63 11.18 6.14
N SER A 332 9.55 10.78 4.86
CA SER A 332 9.29 11.70 3.75
C SER A 332 7.81 12.00 3.53
N GLY A 333 6.92 11.04 3.79
CA GLY A 333 5.48 11.16 3.55
C GLY A 333 4.85 12.40 4.18
N PRO A 334 5.11 12.71 5.47
CA PRO A 334 4.55 13.89 6.13
C PRO A 334 5.23 15.23 5.77
N VAL A 335 6.36 15.24 5.05
CA VAL A 335 7.12 16.47 4.79
C VAL A 335 6.30 17.58 4.09
N PRO A 336 5.45 17.28 3.08
CA PRO A 336 4.61 18.30 2.46
C PRO A 336 3.71 19.06 3.44
N ALA A 337 3.33 18.44 4.56
CA ALA A 337 2.54 19.08 5.62
C ALA A 337 3.23 20.28 6.27
N GLN A 338 4.57 20.41 6.13
CA GLN A 338 5.34 21.56 6.61
C GLN A 338 5.10 22.83 5.78
N GLY A 339 4.43 22.71 4.62
CA GLY A 339 3.95 23.82 3.82
C GLY A 339 4.98 24.45 2.88
N ASN A 340 6.07 23.76 2.57
CA ASN A 340 7.14 24.24 1.68
C ASN A 340 7.37 23.36 0.44
N VAL A 341 6.50 22.41 0.17
CA VAL A 341 6.54 21.52 -1.00
C VAL A 341 5.34 21.81 -1.91
N ALA A 342 5.56 21.93 -3.21
CA ALA A 342 4.52 22.23 -4.18
C ALA A 342 3.74 21.00 -4.64
N GLN A 343 4.45 19.89 -4.86
CA GLN A 343 3.87 18.64 -5.34
C GLN A 343 4.72 17.43 -4.93
N GLN A 344 4.06 16.28 -4.91
CA GLN A 344 4.71 14.98 -4.66
C GLN A 344 3.85 13.85 -5.26
N ILE A 345 4.48 12.74 -5.66
CA ILE A 345 3.79 11.48 -5.91
C ILE A 345 4.13 10.55 -4.76
N PHE A 346 3.10 10.06 -4.08
CA PHE A 346 3.27 9.26 -2.88
C PHE A 346 2.01 8.45 -2.54
N TRP A 347 2.11 7.54 -1.57
CA TRP A 347 0.99 6.69 -1.12
C TRP A 347 0.00 7.48 -0.24
N TYR A 348 -0.66 8.48 -0.82
CA TYR A 348 -1.54 9.40 -0.08
C TYR A 348 -2.81 8.77 0.44
N THR A 349 -3.20 7.59 -0.04
CA THR A 349 -4.25 6.80 0.62
C THR A 349 -3.85 6.38 2.04
N ALA A 350 -2.55 6.22 2.34
CA ALA A 350 -2.04 5.92 3.68
C ALA A 350 -1.69 7.18 4.49
N PHE A 351 -1.13 8.21 3.84
CA PHE A 351 -0.61 9.40 4.53
C PHE A 351 -1.60 10.55 4.66
N THR A 352 -2.80 10.47 4.10
CA THR A 352 -3.80 11.55 4.20
C THR A 352 -4.14 11.88 5.65
N ALA A 353 -4.21 10.89 6.53
CA ALA A 353 -4.47 11.10 7.95
C ALA A 353 -3.45 12.06 8.61
N ASP A 354 -2.21 12.05 8.17
CA ASP A 354 -1.15 12.95 8.64
C ASP A 354 -1.23 14.34 8.03
N MET A 355 -1.84 14.46 6.85
CA MET A 355 -1.90 15.69 6.06
C MET A 355 -3.13 16.57 6.38
N VAL A 356 -4.11 16.05 7.14
CA VAL A 356 -5.37 16.75 7.49
C VAL A 356 -5.43 17.14 8.97
N LYS A 357 -4.33 17.02 9.70
CA LYS A 357 -4.27 17.40 11.12
C LYS A 357 -4.49 18.91 11.27
N LYS A 358 -5.35 19.29 12.22
CA LYS A 358 -5.65 20.70 12.50
C LYS A 358 -4.38 21.45 12.93
N GLY A 359 -4.23 22.65 12.39
CA GLY A 359 -3.09 23.54 12.71
C GLY A 359 -1.86 23.33 11.82
N LEU A 360 -1.90 22.40 10.87
CA LEU A 360 -0.85 22.28 9.87
C LEU A 360 -0.85 23.49 8.92
N PRO A 361 0.33 23.94 8.45
CA PRO A 361 0.45 25.04 7.48
C PRO A 361 -0.34 24.83 6.17
N VAL A 362 -0.58 23.56 5.83
CA VAL A 362 -1.30 23.14 4.61
C VAL A 362 -2.82 23.01 4.82
N MET A 363 -3.33 23.42 5.97
CA MET A 363 -4.76 23.41 6.29
C MET A 363 -5.27 24.86 6.46
N ASN A 364 -6.52 25.09 6.05
CA ASN A 364 -7.26 26.31 6.34
C ASN A 364 -7.85 26.25 7.76
N ASP A 365 -8.23 27.41 8.30
CA ASP A 365 -8.83 27.50 9.64
C ASP A 365 -10.19 26.78 9.74
N ASP A 366 -10.90 26.67 8.62
CA ASP A 366 -12.19 25.97 8.52
C ASP A 366 -12.03 24.43 8.47
N GLY A 367 -10.80 23.91 8.46
CA GLY A 367 -10.50 22.48 8.39
C GLY A 367 -10.39 21.93 6.97
N THR A 368 -10.50 22.76 5.94
CA THR A 368 -10.28 22.33 4.55
C THR A 368 -8.80 22.36 4.19
N PRO A 369 -8.30 21.40 3.38
CA PRO A 369 -6.90 21.40 2.96
C PRO A 369 -6.63 22.40 1.82
N LYS A 370 -5.46 23.04 1.90
CA LYS A 370 -4.88 23.89 0.83
C LYS A 370 -4.31 23.05 -0.33
N TRP A 371 -4.46 21.77 -0.29
CA TRP A 371 -3.94 20.79 -1.26
C TRP A 371 -5.04 19.89 -1.79
N ARG A 372 -4.72 19.18 -2.88
CA ARG A 372 -5.60 18.17 -3.47
C ARG A 372 -4.78 16.99 -3.92
N MET A 373 -5.46 15.86 -4.14
CA MET A 373 -4.94 14.64 -4.75
C MET A 373 -5.56 14.40 -6.11
N ALA A 374 -4.78 13.84 -7.00
CA ALA A 374 -5.18 13.47 -8.35
C ALA A 374 -4.44 12.19 -8.78
N PRO A 375 -4.83 11.55 -9.88
CA PRO A 375 -4.05 10.48 -10.48
C PRO A 375 -2.63 10.92 -10.80
N SER A 376 -1.68 9.97 -10.71
CA SER A 376 -0.28 10.18 -11.11
C SER A 376 -0.19 10.50 -12.60
N PRO A 377 0.81 11.31 -13.04
CA PRO A 377 1.10 11.51 -14.44
C PRO A 377 1.55 10.20 -15.12
N HIS A 378 1.51 10.16 -16.44
CA HIS A 378 1.91 9.01 -17.23
C HIS A 378 2.93 9.39 -18.30
N GLY A 379 3.57 8.38 -18.91
CA GLY A 379 4.50 8.56 -20.01
C GLY A 379 3.84 8.60 -21.39
N VAL A 380 4.66 8.86 -22.40
CA VAL A 380 4.24 9.01 -23.81
C VAL A 380 3.56 7.77 -24.38
N TYR A 381 3.87 6.61 -23.85
CA TYR A 381 3.34 5.32 -24.34
C TYR A 381 2.07 4.86 -23.59
N TRP A 382 1.65 5.60 -22.57
CA TRP A 382 0.47 5.23 -21.79
C TRP A 382 -0.84 5.41 -22.59
N LYS A 383 -1.77 4.47 -22.38
CA LYS A 383 -3.14 4.51 -22.88
C LYS A 383 -4.12 4.11 -21.78
N ASP A 384 -5.38 4.49 -21.94
CA ASP A 384 -6.44 4.07 -21.02
C ASP A 384 -6.49 2.55 -20.91
N GLY A 385 -6.56 2.05 -19.68
CA GLY A 385 -6.53 0.63 -19.36
C GLY A 385 -5.16 0.08 -18.99
N MET A 386 -4.08 0.84 -19.18
CA MET A 386 -2.73 0.47 -18.74
C MET A 386 -2.47 0.89 -17.29
N LYS A 387 -1.35 0.40 -16.74
CA LYS A 387 -0.87 0.79 -15.40
C LYS A 387 -0.64 2.30 -15.32
N LEU A 388 -1.21 2.92 -14.29
CA LEU A 388 -0.97 4.32 -14.00
C LEU A 388 0.04 4.51 -12.87
N GLY A 389 0.18 3.54 -11.99
CA GLY A 389 1.08 3.58 -10.87
C GLY A 389 0.89 2.39 -9.93
N TYR A 390 1.66 2.37 -8.86
CA TYR A 390 1.59 1.37 -7.80
C TYR A 390 0.25 1.42 -7.07
N GLN A 391 -0.38 0.26 -6.95
CA GLN A 391 -1.50 0.04 -6.04
C GLN A 391 -1.32 -1.29 -5.33
N ASP A 392 -1.62 -1.30 -4.04
CA ASP A 392 -1.46 -2.44 -3.17
C ASP A 392 -2.54 -2.46 -2.10
N VAL A 393 -2.64 -3.59 -1.42
CA VAL A 393 -3.56 -3.79 -0.30
C VAL A 393 -2.79 -4.48 0.83
N GLY A 394 -2.47 -3.73 1.88
CA GLY A 394 -1.96 -4.32 3.11
C GLY A 394 -3.02 -5.25 3.70
N SER A 395 -2.64 -6.48 4.02
CA SER A 395 -3.61 -7.56 4.21
C SER A 395 -3.17 -8.56 5.26
N TRP A 396 -4.13 -9.08 6.01
CA TRP A 396 -3.92 -10.13 7.00
C TRP A 396 -3.56 -11.45 6.34
N THR A 397 -2.41 -12.00 6.71
CA THR A 397 -1.88 -13.28 6.23
C THR A 397 -1.71 -14.25 7.40
N LEU A 398 -2.21 -15.48 7.22
CA LEU A 398 -2.02 -16.60 8.13
C LEU A 398 -0.99 -17.57 7.54
N LEU A 399 0.06 -17.90 8.29
CA LEU A 399 1.07 -18.87 7.85
C LEU A 399 0.71 -20.29 8.27
N LYS A 400 1.17 -21.29 7.51
CA LYS A 400 0.99 -22.71 7.83
C LYS A 400 1.77 -23.13 9.06
N SER A 401 2.85 -22.41 9.41
CA SER A 401 3.64 -22.65 10.64
C SER A 401 2.92 -22.25 11.93
N THR A 402 1.87 -21.40 11.83
CA THR A 402 1.05 -21.04 12.99
C THR A 402 0.14 -22.21 13.35
N PRO A 403 0.16 -22.72 14.62
CA PRO A 403 -0.75 -23.77 15.08
C PRO A 403 -2.22 -23.40 14.85
N ASP A 404 -3.06 -24.37 14.55
CA ASP A 404 -4.45 -24.12 14.12
C ASP A 404 -5.30 -23.37 15.14
N ASP A 405 -5.16 -23.65 16.42
CA ASP A 405 -5.88 -22.95 17.49
C ASP A 405 -5.46 -21.47 17.59
N ARG A 406 -4.17 -21.19 17.44
CA ARG A 406 -3.63 -19.82 17.39
C ARG A 406 -4.04 -19.12 16.11
N ALA A 407 -3.99 -19.80 14.97
CA ALA A 407 -4.47 -19.28 13.69
C ALA A 407 -5.96 -18.93 13.73
N LYS A 408 -6.80 -19.73 14.39
CA LYS A 408 -8.23 -19.44 14.61
C LYS A 408 -8.43 -18.17 15.45
N ALA A 409 -7.69 -18.01 16.53
CA ALA A 409 -7.76 -16.85 17.39
C ALA A 409 -7.27 -15.57 16.67
N ALA A 410 -6.18 -15.66 15.91
CA ALA A 410 -5.67 -14.56 15.08
C ALA A 410 -6.65 -14.20 13.94
N TRP A 411 -7.31 -15.20 13.35
CA TRP A 411 -8.33 -14.99 12.32
C TRP A 411 -9.56 -14.25 12.85
N LEU A 412 -9.98 -14.53 14.08
CA LEU A 412 -11.06 -13.77 14.73
C LEU A 412 -10.67 -12.30 14.90
N TYR A 413 -9.43 -12.01 15.28
CA TYR A 413 -8.95 -10.62 15.40
C TYR A 413 -8.88 -9.91 14.04
N ALA A 414 -8.32 -10.55 13.01
CA ALA A 414 -8.28 -10.01 11.66
C ALA A 414 -9.67 -9.65 11.13
N GLN A 415 -10.66 -10.53 11.35
CA GLN A 415 -12.04 -10.25 10.97
C GLN A 415 -12.69 -9.15 11.81
N PHE A 416 -12.35 -9.03 13.09
CA PHE A 416 -12.89 -7.99 13.96
C PHE A 416 -12.44 -6.60 13.50
N VAL A 417 -11.14 -6.40 13.24
CA VAL A 417 -10.61 -5.09 12.81
C VAL A 417 -11.05 -4.69 11.41
N THR A 418 -11.50 -5.66 10.60
CA THR A 418 -12.02 -5.42 9.24
C THR A 418 -13.54 -5.60 9.13
N SER A 419 -14.23 -5.80 10.26
CA SER A 419 -15.69 -6.03 10.29
C SER A 419 -16.49 -4.82 9.81
N LYS A 420 -17.71 -5.06 9.34
CA LYS A 420 -18.64 -3.99 8.96
C LYS A 420 -19.00 -3.07 10.12
N THR A 421 -18.98 -3.57 11.36
CA THR A 421 -19.14 -2.76 12.56
C THR A 421 -18.01 -1.75 12.73
N VAL A 422 -16.76 -2.16 12.49
CA VAL A 422 -15.56 -1.38 12.86
C VAL A 422 -15.04 -0.53 11.72
N ASP A 423 -15.16 -0.99 10.47
CA ASP A 423 -14.39 -0.47 9.34
C ASP A 423 -14.67 1.00 9.02
N VAL A 424 -15.91 1.49 9.12
CA VAL A 424 -16.20 2.93 8.90
C VAL A 424 -15.41 3.79 9.89
N LYS A 425 -15.42 3.42 11.18
CA LYS A 425 -14.69 4.15 12.21
C LYS A 425 -13.17 4.06 11.98
N LYS A 426 -12.64 2.86 11.70
CA LYS A 426 -11.22 2.66 11.37
C LYS A 426 -10.82 3.50 10.17
N SER A 427 -11.63 3.49 9.13
CA SER A 427 -11.43 4.30 7.92
C SER A 427 -11.45 5.81 8.19
N HIS A 428 -12.23 6.30 9.16
CA HIS A 428 -12.16 7.70 9.59
C HIS A 428 -10.88 8.07 10.32
N VAL A 429 -10.23 7.11 10.96
CA VAL A 429 -8.96 7.31 11.67
C VAL A 429 -7.77 7.26 10.72
N GLY A 430 -7.64 6.16 9.98
CA GLY A 430 -6.48 5.90 9.13
C GLY A 430 -6.63 6.39 7.68
N LEU A 431 -7.86 6.57 7.21
CA LEU A 431 -8.22 6.97 5.84
C LEU A 431 -7.79 5.96 4.75
N THR A 432 -7.54 4.73 5.13
CA THR A 432 -7.25 3.60 4.24
C THR A 432 -8.50 2.74 4.07
N LEU A 433 -9.39 3.14 3.18
CA LEU A 433 -10.71 2.50 3.03
C LEU A 433 -10.57 1.17 2.28
N ILE A 434 -11.20 0.12 2.81
CA ILE A 434 -11.14 -1.24 2.24
C ILE A 434 -12.49 -1.83 1.89
N ARG A 435 -13.61 -1.19 2.27
CA ARG A 435 -14.95 -1.68 1.99
C ARG A 435 -15.74 -0.67 1.16
N GLU A 436 -16.47 -1.17 0.18
CA GLU A 436 -17.38 -0.35 -0.62
C GLU A 436 -18.45 0.30 0.26
N SER A 437 -19.02 -0.44 1.22
CA SER A 437 -19.99 0.08 2.18
C SER A 437 -19.45 1.25 3.01
N SER A 438 -18.15 1.22 3.37
CA SER A 438 -17.48 2.33 4.07
C SER A 438 -17.25 3.53 3.14
N ILE A 439 -16.77 3.28 1.92
CA ILE A 439 -16.54 4.33 0.90
C ILE A 439 -17.82 5.12 0.63
N GLN A 440 -18.96 4.44 0.58
CA GLN A 440 -20.27 5.04 0.29
C GLN A 440 -20.97 5.61 1.53
N HIS A 441 -20.43 5.41 2.72
CA HIS A 441 -21.05 5.85 3.96
C HIS A 441 -21.23 7.39 4.00
N GLU A 442 -22.40 7.86 4.49
CA GLU A 442 -22.76 9.28 4.51
C GLU A 442 -21.76 10.16 5.30
N SER A 443 -21.13 9.60 6.34
CA SER A 443 -20.12 10.31 7.11
C SER A 443 -18.92 10.74 6.27
N PHE A 444 -18.52 9.94 5.28
CA PHE A 444 -17.48 10.32 4.32
C PHE A 444 -17.95 11.36 3.31
N THR A 445 -19.22 11.33 2.90
CA THR A 445 -19.77 12.41 2.06
C THR A 445 -19.70 13.75 2.79
N LYS A 446 -20.01 13.77 4.08
CA LYS A 446 -19.93 14.98 4.93
C LYS A 446 -18.49 15.44 5.14
N ARG A 447 -17.55 14.51 5.26
CA ARG A 447 -16.12 14.80 5.52
C ARG A 447 -15.30 15.02 4.25
N ALA A 448 -15.76 14.65 3.07
CA ALA A 448 -15.03 14.75 1.81
C ALA A 448 -14.34 16.11 1.58
N PRO A 449 -14.96 17.28 1.88
CA PRO A 449 -14.31 18.57 1.72
C PRO A 449 -13.03 18.75 2.56
N GLU A 450 -12.88 18.01 3.65
CA GLU A 450 -11.72 18.06 4.56
C GLU A 450 -10.59 17.12 4.10
N LEU A 451 -10.80 16.28 3.08
CA LEU A 451 -9.92 15.18 2.71
C LEU A 451 -9.23 15.34 1.35
N GLY A 452 -9.25 16.56 0.78
CA GLY A 452 -8.44 16.92 -0.38
C GLY A 452 -8.63 16.10 -1.65
N GLY A 453 -9.78 15.47 -1.84
CA GLY A 453 -10.08 14.65 -3.02
C GLY A 453 -9.96 13.13 -2.79
N LEU A 454 -9.62 12.69 -1.57
CA LEU A 454 -9.47 11.25 -1.27
C LEU A 454 -10.77 10.47 -1.51
N ILE A 455 -11.90 11.00 -1.05
CA ILE A 455 -13.19 10.33 -1.19
C ILE A 455 -13.65 10.32 -2.64
N GLU A 456 -13.43 11.40 -3.35
CA GLU A 456 -13.67 11.50 -4.80
C GLU A 456 -12.84 10.44 -5.54
N PHE A 457 -11.56 10.26 -5.19
CA PHE A 457 -10.72 9.20 -5.75
C PHE A 457 -11.29 7.81 -5.47
N TYR A 458 -11.60 7.48 -4.22
CA TYR A 458 -12.16 6.17 -3.86
C TYR A 458 -13.49 5.87 -4.56
N ARG A 459 -14.31 6.89 -4.87
CA ARG A 459 -15.58 6.77 -5.60
C ARG A 459 -15.44 6.86 -7.12
N SER A 460 -14.25 7.20 -7.62
CA SER A 460 -14.01 7.43 -9.05
C SER A 460 -13.66 6.15 -9.81
N PRO A 461 -13.86 6.15 -11.14
CA PRO A 461 -13.32 5.10 -12.01
C PRO A 461 -11.78 5.03 -11.99
N ALA A 462 -11.10 6.13 -11.63
CA ALA A 462 -9.64 6.18 -11.56
C ALA A 462 -9.06 5.16 -10.57
N ARG A 463 -9.80 4.82 -9.51
CA ARG A 463 -9.37 3.82 -8.51
C ARG A 463 -8.97 2.46 -9.10
N VAL A 464 -9.50 2.08 -10.24
CA VAL A 464 -9.22 0.79 -10.87
C VAL A 464 -8.18 0.85 -12.01
N GLN A 465 -7.58 2.01 -12.23
CA GLN A 465 -6.56 2.21 -13.28
C GLN A 465 -5.14 1.85 -12.82
N TRP A 466 -4.97 1.34 -11.61
CA TRP A 466 -3.70 0.83 -11.10
C TRP A 466 -3.67 -0.68 -11.18
N SER A 467 -2.52 -1.23 -11.56
CA SER A 467 -2.29 -2.67 -11.51
C SER A 467 -1.78 -3.08 -10.14
N PRO A 468 -2.15 -4.28 -9.66
CA PRO A 468 -1.52 -4.84 -8.49
C PRO A 468 -0.03 -5.05 -8.76
N THR A 469 0.81 -4.73 -7.77
CA THR A 469 2.22 -5.11 -7.76
C THR A 469 2.39 -6.49 -7.14
N GLY A 470 3.54 -7.12 -7.42
CA GLY A 470 3.94 -8.38 -6.80
C GLY A 470 3.25 -9.64 -7.31
N THR A 471 2.10 -9.54 -7.99
CA THR A 471 1.37 -10.70 -8.51
C THR A 471 2.25 -11.56 -9.42
N ASN A 472 3.09 -10.92 -10.19
CA ASN A 472 4.02 -11.54 -11.14
C ASN A 472 5.39 -11.83 -10.54
N VAL A 473 5.73 -11.24 -9.39
CA VAL A 473 7.06 -11.33 -8.79
C VAL A 473 7.27 -12.70 -8.17
N PRO A 474 8.29 -13.46 -8.60
CA PRO A 474 8.44 -14.86 -8.17
C PRO A 474 9.02 -15.02 -6.75
N ASP A 475 9.75 -14.05 -6.25
CA ASP A 475 10.35 -14.04 -4.91
C ASP A 475 10.50 -12.58 -4.46
N TYR A 476 9.39 -11.99 -4.06
CA TYR A 476 9.32 -10.57 -3.73
C TYR A 476 10.35 -10.14 -2.67
N PRO A 477 10.48 -10.79 -1.50
CA PRO A 477 11.40 -10.32 -0.48
C PRO A 477 12.85 -10.24 -0.96
N LYS A 478 13.28 -11.20 -1.79
CA LYS A 478 14.64 -11.20 -2.35
C LYS A 478 14.81 -10.18 -3.46
N LEU A 479 13.83 -10.04 -4.33
CA LEU A 479 13.87 -9.07 -5.43
C LEU A 479 13.79 -7.63 -4.91
N ALA A 480 12.91 -7.36 -3.95
CA ALA A 480 12.84 -6.05 -3.29
C ALA A 480 14.18 -5.68 -2.63
N GLN A 481 14.83 -6.63 -1.96
CA GLN A 481 16.16 -6.41 -1.39
C GLN A 481 17.18 -6.00 -2.44
N LEU A 482 17.20 -6.66 -3.59
CA LEU A 482 18.11 -6.31 -4.68
C LEU A 482 17.82 -4.93 -5.25
N TRP A 483 16.55 -4.59 -5.43
CA TRP A 483 16.13 -3.28 -5.94
C TRP A 483 16.55 -2.15 -5.01
N TRP A 484 16.21 -2.20 -3.72
CA TRP A 484 16.55 -1.08 -2.84
C TRP A 484 18.07 -0.91 -2.67
N GLN A 485 18.84 -2.00 -2.72
CA GLN A 485 20.30 -1.92 -2.70
C GLN A 485 20.84 -1.23 -3.95
N ALA A 486 20.35 -1.58 -5.13
CA ALA A 486 20.79 -0.99 -6.39
C ALA A 486 20.41 0.49 -6.50
N ILE A 487 19.17 0.84 -6.13
CA ILE A 487 18.73 2.25 -6.10
C ILE A 487 19.56 3.05 -5.08
N GLY A 488 19.82 2.48 -3.91
CA GLY A 488 20.67 3.09 -2.89
C GLY A 488 22.12 3.30 -3.34
N ASP A 489 22.68 2.38 -4.13
CA ASP A 489 24.00 2.54 -4.74
C ASP A 489 24.03 3.70 -5.75
N ALA A 490 22.99 3.82 -6.58
CA ALA A 490 22.84 4.95 -7.52
C ALA A 490 22.61 6.27 -6.78
N SER A 491 21.71 6.28 -5.80
CA SER A 491 21.35 7.46 -5.01
C SER A 491 22.53 8.00 -4.18
N SER A 492 23.36 7.13 -3.63
CA SER A 492 24.57 7.54 -2.90
C SER A 492 25.74 7.91 -3.81
N GLY A 493 25.62 7.72 -5.12
CA GLY A 493 26.72 7.94 -6.08
C GLY A 493 27.81 6.85 -6.06
N ALA A 494 27.58 5.71 -5.39
CA ALA A 494 28.49 4.58 -5.39
C ALA A 494 28.58 3.91 -6.77
N LYS A 495 27.50 3.98 -7.56
CA LYS A 495 27.40 3.51 -8.94
C LYS A 495 26.66 4.52 -9.79
N THR A 496 26.93 4.56 -11.09
CA THR A 496 26.05 5.22 -12.05
C THR A 496 24.72 4.45 -12.16
N PRO A 497 23.63 5.08 -12.62
CA PRO A 497 22.36 4.38 -12.87
C PRO A 497 22.53 3.11 -13.74
N GLN A 498 23.31 3.17 -14.81
CA GLN A 498 23.57 2.02 -15.68
C GLN A 498 24.28 0.90 -14.92
N GLU A 499 25.39 1.20 -14.21
CA GLU A 499 26.13 0.21 -13.43
C GLU A 499 25.28 -0.42 -12.31
N ALA A 500 24.41 0.36 -11.69
CA ALA A 500 23.48 -0.13 -10.67
C ALA A 500 22.49 -1.13 -11.26
N MET A 501 21.89 -0.78 -12.42
CA MET A 501 20.89 -1.64 -13.09
C MET A 501 21.54 -2.88 -13.74
N ASP A 502 22.75 -2.78 -14.27
CA ASP A 502 23.52 -3.93 -14.76
C ASP A 502 23.83 -4.92 -13.62
N SER A 503 24.21 -4.40 -12.48
CA SER A 503 24.42 -5.22 -11.28
C SER A 503 23.12 -5.85 -10.79
N LEU A 504 22.03 -5.09 -10.77
CA LEU A 504 20.71 -5.56 -10.35
C LEU A 504 20.24 -6.72 -11.21
N CYS A 505 20.21 -6.53 -12.54
CA CYS A 505 19.72 -7.59 -13.42
C CYS A 505 20.57 -8.87 -13.30
N ALA A 506 21.88 -8.76 -13.14
CA ALA A 506 22.74 -9.92 -12.96
C ALA A 506 22.44 -10.69 -11.64
N GLU A 507 22.10 -9.99 -10.57
CA GLU A 507 21.69 -10.63 -9.31
C GLU A 507 20.28 -11.24 -9.41
N GLN A 508 19.35 -10.59 -10.11
CA GLN A 508 18.03 -11.14 -10.38
C GLN A 508 18.10 -12.43 -11.21
N GLU A 509 19.00 -12.51 -12.21
CA GLU A 509 19.24 -13.75 -12.98
C GLU A 509 19.62 -14.93 -12.05
N LYS A 510 20.43 -14.70 -11.04
CA LYS A 510 20.76 -15.74 -10.05
C LYS A 510 19.55 -16.19 -9.23
N VAL A 511 18.63 -15.28 -8.94
CA VAL A 511 17.36 -15.63 -8.28
C VAL A 511 16.52 -16.51 -9.21
N MET A 512 16.38 -16.15 -10.49
CA MET A 512 15.64 -16.95 -11.48
C MET A 512 16.23 -18.35 -11.63
N GLU A 513 17.56 -18.47 -11.77
CA GLU A 513 18.24 -19.76 -11.86
C GLU A 513 18.04 -20.63 -10.60
N ARG A 514 18.00 -20.00 -9.42
CA ARG A 514 17.73 -20.71 -8.17
C ARG A 514 16.30 -21.24 -8.14
N LEU A 515 15.34 -20.43 -8.53
CA LEU A 515 13.92 -20.82 -8.58
C LEU A 515 13.67 -21.93 -9.59
N GLU A 516 14.33 -21.85 -10.76
CA GLU A 516 14.29 -22.90 -11.77
C GLU A 516 14.82 -24.23 -11.23
N ARG A 517 16.02 -24.23 -10.62
CA ARG A 517 16.63 -25.42 -10.00
C ARG A 517 15.78 -26.01 -8.87
N ALA A 518 15.09 -25.17 -8.13
CA ALA A 518 14.20 -25.59 -7.04
C ALA A 518 12.82 -26.06 -7.54
N GLY A 519 12.52 -25.92 -8.83
CA GLY A 519 11.19 -26.20 -9.38
C GLY A 519 10.11 -25.21 -8.92
N ILE A 520 10.51 -24.07 -8.36
CA ILE A 520 9.63 -23.01 -7.90
C ILE A 520 9.41 -22.04 -9.07
N GLN A 521 8.61 -22.45 -10.01
CA GLN A 521 8.12 -21.64 -11.10
C GLN A 521 6.61 -21.54 -10.99
N GLY A 522 6.04 -20.53 -11.53
CA GLY A 522 4.60 -20.37 -11.53
C GLY A 522 4.18 -19.42 -12.62
N ASP A 523 2.90 -19.40 -12.88
CA ASP A 523 2.32 -18.43 -13.79
C ASP A 523 2.39 -17.04 -13.17
N ILE A 524 2.45 -16.03 -14.03
CA ILE A 524 2.25 -14.65 -13.62
C ILE A 524 0.76 -14.46 -13.36
N GLY A 525 0.45 -13.85 -12.23
CA GLY A 525 -0.93 -13.56 -11.87
C GLY A 525 -1.59 -12.51 -12.79
N PRO A 526 -2.91 -12.36 -12.68
CA PRO A 526 -3.66 -11.40 -13.46
C PRO A 526 -3.22 -9.98 -13.15
N LYS A 527 -3.22 -9.12 -14.18
CA LYS A 527 -3.09 -7.67 -14.04
C LYS A 527 -4.46 -7.02 -14.12
N LEU A 528 -4.64 -5.89 -13.46
CA LEU A 528 -5.90 -5.13 -13.53
C LEU A 528 -5.98 -4.30 -14.81
N ALA A 529 -4.86 -3.74 -15.26
CA ALA A 529 -4.78 -3.02 -16.52
C ALA A 529 -4.61 -4.00 -17.67
N GLU A 530 -5.25 -3.71 -18.80
CA GLU A 530 -5.10 -4.49 -20.03
C GLU A 530 -3.75 -4.18 -20.67
N GLU A 531 -2.98 -5.23 -20.98
CA GLU A 531 -1.72 -5.10 -21.69
C GLU A 531 -1.97 -4.99 -23.20
N GLN A 532 -1.27 -4.05 -23.82
CA GLN A 532 -1.29 -3.85 -25.27
C GLN A 532 -0.12 -4.59 -25.94
N ASP A 533 -0.30 -5.01 -27.17
CA ASP A 533 0.75 -5.69 -27.94
C ASP A 533 1.71 -4.71 -28.63
N LEU A 534 2.80 -5.27 -29.17
CA LEU A 534 3.83 -4.48 -29.85
C LEU A 534 3.29 -3.75 -31.09
N GLU A 535 2.35 -4.35 -31.85
CA GLU A 535 1.77 -3.73 -33.05
C GLU A 535 0.99 -2.48 -32.67
N TYR A 536 0.19 -2.55 -31.62
CA TYR A 536 -0.54 -1.41 -31.09
C TYR A 536 0.41 -0.26 -30.72
N TRP A 537 1.47 -0.53 -29.98
CA TRP A 537 2.41 0.48 -29.52
C TRP A 537 3.23 1.10 -30.65
N ASN A 538 3.69 0.30 -31.59
CA ASN A 538 4.42 0.81 -32.75
C ASN A 538 3.54 1.73 -33.62
N LYS A 539 2.29 1.38 -33.84
CA LYS A 539 1.33 2.19 -34.58
C LYS A 539 1.08 3.54 -33.90
N ASP A 540 0.88 3.51 -32.59
CA ASP A 540 0.64 4.72 -31.79
C ASP A 540 1.90 5.61 -31.69
N ALA A 541 3.05 5.02 -31.46
CA ALA A 541 4.33 5.73 -31.42
C ALA A 541 4.64 6.41 -32.76
N VAL A 542 4.40 5.72 -33.87
CA VAL A 542 4.58 6.29 -35.21
C VAL A 542 3.58 7.42 -35.46
N ALA A 543 2.32 7.24 -35.09
CA ALA A 543 1.30 8.28 -35.25
C ALA A 543 1.62 9.56 -34.44
N LYS A 544 2.29 9.41 -33.31
CA LYS A 544 2.79 10.54 -32.49
C LYS A 544 4.12 11.12 -32.99
N GLY A 545 4.71 10.57 -34.04
CA GLY A 545 6.03 10.97 -34.55
C GLY A 545 7.20 10.46 -33.68
N ASN A 546 6.97 9.46 -32.87
CA ASN A 546 8.01 8.83 -32.06
C ASN A 546 8.73 7.73 -32.81
N LEU A 547 9.93 7.39 -32.35
CA LEU A 547 10.66 6.20 -32.79
C LEU A 547 9.98 4.94 -32.25
N ALA A 548 10.43 3.77 -32.70
CA ALA A 548 9.99 2.52 -32.13
C ALA A 548 10.19 2.51 -30.59
N PRO A 549 9.26 1.96 -29.80
CA PRO A 549 9.27 2.06 -28.35
C PRO A 549 10.59 1.64 -27.69
N GLN A 550 11.23 0.59 -28.20
CA GLN A 550 12.51 0.10 -27.67
C GLN A 550 13.68 1.09 -27.81
N LEU A 551 13.55 2.11 -28.67
CA LEU A 551 14.56 3.15 -28.90
C LEU A 551 14.18 4.48 -28.27
N LYS A 552 12.94 4.61 -27.81
CA LYS A 552 12.40 5.83 -27.26
C LYS A 552 12.29 5.76 -25.75
N ILE A 553 13.06 6.56 -25.08
CA ILE A 553 13.19 6.52 -23.61
C ILE A 553 12.83 7.84 -22.93
N GLU A 554 12.70 8.95 -23.68
CA GLU A 554 12.50 10.27 -23.10
C GLU A 554 11.04 10.71 -23.15
N ASN A 555 10.46 11.00 -22.00
CA ASN A 555 9.15 11.62 -21.86
C ASN A 555 9.19 13.12 -22.08
N GLU A 556 10.31 13.78 -21.80
CA GLU A 556 10.46 15.22 -21.94
C GLU A 556 10.29 15.72 -23.38
N LYS A 557 10.31 14.82 -24.34
CA LYS A 557 9.95 15.12 -25.73
C LYS A 557 8.44 15.07 -26.00
N GLU A 558 7.67 14.58 -25.05
CA GLU A 558 6.22 14.68 -25.10
C GLU A 558 5.81 16.12 -24.77
N LYS A 559 4.86 16.66 -25.51
CA LYS A 559 4.33 18.01 -25.24
C LYS A 559 3.70 18.02 -23.84
N PRO A 560 4.11 18.92 -22.94
CA PRO A 560 3.54 19.00 -21.60
C PRO A 560 2.04 19.26 -21.64
N GLN A 561 1.29 18.55 -20.80
CA GLN A 561 -0.17 18.65 -20.69
C GLN A 561 -0.60 18.71 -19.24
N THR A 562 -1.56 19.57 -18.96
CA THR A 562 -2.22 19.71 -17.67
C THR A 562 -3.73 19.70 -17.83
N ILE A 563 -4.43 19.38 -16.76
CA ILE A 563 -5.88 19.48 -16.68
C ILE A 563 -6.26 20.31 -15.43
N ASN A 564 -7.33 21.09 -15.54
CA ASN A 564 -7.88 21.74 -14.36
C ASN A 564 -8.45 20.71 -13.39
N TYR A 565 -8.14 20.85 -12.09
CA TYR A 565 -8.55 19.88 -11.07
C TYR A 565 -10.08 19.74 -10.97
N ASP A 566 -10.82 20.84 -11.01
CA ASP A 566 -12.27 20.79 -10.89
C ASP A 566 -12.94 20.15 -12.11
N GLU A 567 -12.33 20.29 -13.28
CA GLU A 567 -12.77 19.58 -14.51
C GLU A 567 -12.47 18.08 -14.41
N LEU A 568 -11.30 17.71 -13.85
CA LEU A 568 -10.94 16.32 -13.61
C LEU A 568 -11.97 15.64 -12.68
N VAL A 569 -12.26 16.25 -11.53
CA VAL A 569 -13.24 15.71 -10.56
C VAL A 569 -14.64 15.62 -11.18
N LYS A 570 -15.06 16.62 -11.96
CA LYS A 570 -16.33 16.56 -12.69
C LYS A 570 -16.38 15.40 -13.70
N SER A 571 -15.24 15.01 -14.29
CA SER A 571 -15.20 13.88 -15.22
C SER A 571 -15.45 12.54 -14.51
N TRP A 572 -15.12 12.42 -13.24
CA TRP A 572 -15.35 11.22 -12.42
C TRP A 572 -16.83 11.01 -12.06
N ASN A 573 -17.64 12.06 -12.07
CA ASN A 573 -19.06 12.04 -11.71
C ASN A 573 -19.99 11.86 -12.92
N LYS A 574 -19.44 11.53 -14.09
CA LYS A 574 -20.17 11.23 -15.32
C LYS A 574 -20.32 9.73 -15.52
#